data_ebe2635b06fd89adc44d92c3c3aa4adf
#
_entry.id   ebe2635b06fd89adc44d92c3c3aa4adf
#
_cell.length_a   1.000
_cell.length_b   1.000
_cell.length_c   1.000
_cell.angle_alpha   90.00
_cell.angle_beta   90.00
_cell.angle_gamma   90.00
#
_symmetry.space_group_name_H-M   'P 1'
#
loop_
_entity.id
_entity.type
_entity.pdbx_description
1 polymer ?
#
loop_
_entity_poly.entity_id
_entity_poly.type
_entity_poly.pdbx_seq_one_letter_code
_entity_poly.pdbx_strand_id
1 'polypeptide(L)'
;MTVRSHDGWYDRANRALLDAGYRRGGARHAVLELLDTQPCACSAIELEEILRHRPHAARAVSRASIYRILAELEALGLVAKLEVGQGIVRFEAVREGSGHHHHLICDRCGTLTPFTDPELERAIRHVSARVALNVSEHEVVLHGACSDCAP
;
A
#
# COMPACT_ATOMS: atom_id res chain seq x y z
N MET A 1 -1.81 -17.90 -20.57
CA MET A 1 -1.12 -18.49 -19.39
C MET A 1 0.04 -17.57 -19.02
N THR A 2 -0.21 -16.57 -18.17
CA THR A 2 0.81 -15.60 -17.76
C THR A 2 1.63 -16.28 -16.66
N VAL A 3 2.86 -16.65 -16.98
CA VAL A 3 3.85 -17.12 -16.02
C VAL A 3 4.13 -15.94 -15.07
N ARG A 4 3.65 -16.02 -13.82
CA ARG A 4 4.06 -15.10 -12.76
C ARG A 4 5.55 -15.34 -12.55
N SER A 5 6.38 -14.35 -12.79
CA SER A 5 7.80 -14.39 -12.43
C SER A 5 7.88 -14.54 -10.91
N HIS A 6 8.51 -15.61 -10.44
CA HIS A 6 8.59 -16.02 -9.03
C HIS A 6 9.53 -15.16 -8.14
N ASP A 7 9.79 -13.91 -8.52
CA ASP A 7 10.46 -12.92 -7.68
C ASP A 7 9.51 -11.76 -7.28
N GLY A 8 8.24 -12.06 -7.09
CA GLY A 8 7.22 -11.09 -6.71
C GLY A 8 7.38 -10.59 -5.28
N TRP A 9 6.74 -9.48 -4.99
CA TRP A 9 6.70 -8.89 -3.64
C TRP A 9 6.25 -9.90 -2.58
N TYR A 10 5.27 -10.77 -2.89
CA TYR A 10 4.80 -11.81 -1.98
C TYR A 10 5.93 -12.72 -1.48
N ASP A 11 6.74 -13.26 -2.39
CA ASP A 11 7.82 -14.20 -2.03
C ASP A 11 8.92 -13.51 -1.21
N ARG A 12 9.27 -12.27 -1.57
CA ARG A 12 10.22 -11.44 -0.83
C ARG A 12 9.69 -11.16 0.59
N ALA A 13 8.44 -10.73 0.72
CA ALA A 13 7.81 -10.43 2.00
C ALA A 13 7.69 -11.67 2.89
N ASN A 14 7.27 -12.80 2.32
CA ASN A 14 7.16 -14.06 3.06
C ASN A 14 8.52 -14.54 3.56
N ARG A 15 9.56 -14.42 2.76
CA ARG A 15 10.94 -14.80 3.14
C ARG A 15 11.45 -13.89 4.25
N ALA A 16 11.34 -12.57 4.10
CA ALA A 16 11.81 -11.62 5.11
C ALA A 16 11.12 -11.78 6.46
N LEU A 17 9.81 -12.08 6.48
CA LEU A 17 9.07 -12.37 7.70
C LEU A 17 9.57 -13.65 8.38
N LEU A 18 9.90 -14.69 7.61
CA LEU A 18 10.44 -15.93 8.15
C LEU A 18 11.84 -15.72 8.72
N ASP A 19 12.70 -15.00 8.02
CA ASP A 19 14.07 -14.69 8.45
C ASP A 19 14.08 -13.84 9.72
N ALA A 20 13.07 -12.98 9.89
CA ALA A 20 12.85 -12.21 11.12
C ALA A 20 12.21 -13.03 12.27
N GLY A 21 11.96 -14.33 12.07
CA GLY A 21 11.44 -15.22 13.10
C GLY A 21 9.92 -15.24 13.25
N TYR A 22 9.18 -14.56 12.37
CA TYR A 22 7.72 -14.59 12.42
C TYR A 22 7.16 -15.92 11.89
N ARG A 23 6.14 -16.46 12.59
CA ARG A 23 5.56 -17.75 12.24
C ARG A 23 4.69 -17.68 10.98
N ARG A 24 4.70 -18.77 10.21
CA ARG A 24 3.75 -18.98 9.11
C ARG A 24 2.31 -19.11 9.65
N GLY A 25 1.33 -18.76 8.82
CA GLY A 25 -0.08 -18.93 9.15
C GLY A 25 -0.99 -18.53 8.00
N GLY A 26 -2.20 -19.10 7.96
CA GLY A 26 -3.18 -18.83 6.91
C GLY A 26 -3.60 -17.36 6.84
N ALA A 27 -3.71 -16.67 7.97
CA ALA A 27 -4.02 -15.25 8.01
C ALA A 27 -2.93 -14.41 7.33
N ARG A 28 -1.66 -14.70 7.60
CA ARG A 28 -0.52 -14.03 6.95
C ARG A 28 -0.54 -14.27 5.44
N HIS A 29 -0.66 -15.52 5.01
CA HIS A 29 -0.73 -15.86 3.60
C HIS A 29 -1.83 -15.06 2.88
N ALA A 30 -3.04 -15.03 3.44
CA ALA A 30 -4.17 -14.30 2.87
C ALA A 30 -3.93 -12.78 2.76
N VAL A 31 -3.32 -12.17 3.79
CA VAL A 31 -2.98 -10.74 3.77
C VAL A 31 -1.89 -10.44 2.75
N LEU A 32 -0.83 -11.25 2.67
CA LEU A 32 0.24 -11.08 1.69
C LEU A 32 -0.29 -11.22 0.25
N GLU A 33 -1.07 -12.26 -0.03
CA GLU A 33 -1.69 -12.43 -1.36
C GLU A 33 -2.56 -11.24 -1.75
N LEU A 34 -3.33 -10.71 -0.79
CA LEU A 34 -4.19 -9.58 -1.05
C LEU A 34 -3.39 -8.32 -1.35
N LEU A 35 -2.40 -7.98 -0.52
CA LEU A 35 -1.50 -6.83 -0.75
C LEU A 35 -0.75 -6.93 -2.07
N ASP A 36 -0.31 -8.14 -2.45
CA ASP A 36 0.40 -8.36 -3.71
C ASP A 36 -0.46 -8.11 -4.96
N THR A 37 -1.77 -8.26 -4.82
CA THR A 37 -2.73 -8.05 -5.92
C THR A 37 -3.36 -6.65 -5.93
N GLN A 38 -3.19 -5.85 -4.87
CA GLN A 38 -3.76 -4.50 -4.83
C GLN A 38 -2.97 -3.54 -5.72
N PRO A 39 -3.65 -2.73 -6.52
CA PRO A 39 -3.01 -1.73 -7.38
C PRO A 39 -2.57 -0.47 -6.61
N CYS A 40 -3.09 -0.28 -5.40
CA CYS A 40 -2.87 0.91 -4.58
C CYS A 40 -3.03 0.59 -3.09
N ALA A 41 -2.72 1.56 -2.24
CA ALA A 41 -2.80 1.44 -0.80
C ALA A 41 -4.23 1.11 -0.30
N CYS A 42 -4.32 0.19 0.67
CA CYS A 42 -5.57 -0.24 1.31
C CYS A 42 -5.50 -0.06 2.82
N SER A 43 -6.62 0.31 3.44
CA SER A 43 -6.76 0.30 4.89
C SER A 43 -6.96 -1.13 5.42
N ALA A 44 -6.68 -1.34 6.72
CA ALA A 44 -6.94 -2.63 7.35
C ALA A 44 -8.41 -3.05 7.31
N ILE A 45 -9.33 -2.07 7.30
CA ILE A 45 -10.79 -2.31 7.20
C ILE A 45 -11.14 -2.81 5.80
N GLU A 46 -10.60 -2.18 4.75
CA GLU A 46 -10.81 -2.62 3.36
C GLU A 46 -10.22 -4.02 3.14
N LEU A 47 -9.03 -4.30 3.67
CA LEU A 47 -8.43 -5.63 3.60
C LEU A 47 -9.30 -6.69 4.30
N GLU A 48 -9.83 -6.39 5.50
CA GLU A 48 -10.74 -7.28 6.23
C GLU A 48 -12.00 -7.57 5.42
N GLU A 49 -12.61 -6.55 4.82
CA GLU A 49 -13.82 -6.69 4.03
C GLU A 49 -13.60 -7.55 2.78
N ILE A 50 -12.52 -7.30 2.04
CA ILE A 50 -12.17 -8.10 0.85
C ILE A 50 -11.91 -9.55 1.26
N LEU A 51 -11.17 -9.80 2.35
CA LEU A 51 -10.88 -11.15 2.83
C LEU A 51 -12.14 -11.89 3.27
N ARG A 52 -13.10 -11.20 3.87
CA ARG A 52 -14.39 -11.78 4.29
C ARG A 52 -15.21 -12.30 3.11
N HIS A 53 -15.13 -11.65 1.95
CA HIS A 53 -15.87 -12.03 0.75
C HIS A 53 -15.14 -13.00 -0.18
N ARG A 54 -13.87 -13.37 0.12
CA ARG A 54 -13.15 -14.38 -0.67
C ARG A 54 -13.73 -15.77 -0.43
N PRO A 55 -14.16 -16.50 -1.49
CA PRO A 55 -14.49 -17.90 -1.38
C PRO A 55 -13.24 -18.68 -0.95
N HIS A 56 -13.37 -19.60 -0.01
CA HIS A 56 -12.29 -20.44 0.54
C HIS A 56 -11.30 -19.75 1.50
N ALA A 57 -11.61 -18.58 2.05
CA ALA A 57 -10.89 -18.07 3.21
C ALA A 57 -11.09 -19.04 4.38
N ALA A 58 -10.16 -19.97 4.56
CA ALA A 58 -10.17 -21.00 5.60
C ALA A 58 -9.94 -20.38 6.99
N ARG A 59 -10.82 -19.64 7.51
CA ARG A 59 -10.97 -18.83 8.72
C ARG A 59 -11.02 -17.34 8.42
N ALA A 60 -12.04 -16.70 8.93
CA ALA A 60 -12.12 -15.24 8.94
C ALA A 60 -10.85 -14.65 9.58
N VAL A 61 -10.09 -13.89 8.81
CA VAL A 61 -8.92 -13.18 9.32
C VAL A 61 -9.44 -11.99 10.13
N SER A 62 -9.15 -11.98 11.44
CA SER A 62 -9.60 -10.89 12.31
C SER A 62 -8.84 -9.61 12.01
N ARG A 63 -9.50 -8.47 12.22
CA ARG A 63 -8.89 -7.13 12.09
C ARG A 63 -7.61 -7.00 12.92
N ALA A 64 -7.60 -7.53 14.14
CA ALA A 64 -6.42 -7.56 15.00
C ALA A 64 -5.24 -8.32 14.37
N SER A 65 -5.52 -9.43 13.69
CA SER A 65 -4.49 -10.18 12.95
C SER A 65 -3.96 -9.39 11.76
N ILE A 66 -4.83 -8.68 11.04
CA ILE A 66 -4.43 -7.82 9.91
C ILE A 66 -3.50 -6.72 10.41
N TYR A 67 -3.87 -5.96 11.44
CA TYR A 67 -3.02 -4.90 11.99
C TYR A 67 -1.66 -5.42 12.48
N ARG A 68 -1.63 -6.58 13.13
CA ARG A 68 -0.37 -7.19 13.56
C ARG A 68 0.53 -7.53 12.37
N ILE A 69 -0.03 -8.14 11.32
CA ILE A 69 0.73 -8.50 10.11
C ILE A 69 1.23 -7.25 9.40
N LEU A 70 0.39 -6.21 9.28
CA LEU A 70 0.79 -4.92 8.68
C LEU A 70 1.92 -4.25 9.48
N ALA A 71 1.87 -4.29 10.82
CA ALA A 71 2.94 -3.75 11.66
C ALA A 71 4.25 -4.54 11.50
N GLU A 72 4.19 -5.87 11.38
CA GLU A 72 5.35 -6.72 11.10
C GLU A 72 5.97 -6.38 9.73
N LEU A 73 5.13 -6.16 8.70
CA LEU A 73 5.57 -5.78 7.35
C LEU A 73 6.16 -4.36 7.32
N GLU A 74 5.55 -3.42 8.03
CA GLU A 74 6.03 -2.04 8.15
C GLU A 74 7.41 -1.99 8.82
N ALA A 75 7.59 -2.74 9.92
CA ALA A 75 8.86 -2.84 10.63
C ALA A 75 10.00 -3.38 9.75
N LEU A 76 9.68 -4.19 8.75
CA LEU A 76 10.64 -4.73 7.77
C LEU A 76 10.74 -3.89 6.49
N GLY A 77 10.04 -2.76 6.40
CA GLY A 77 10.04 -1.90 5.21
C GLY A 77 9.39 -2.53 3.97
N LEU A 78 8.52 -3.51 4.16
CA LEU A 78 7.84 -4.26 3.09
C LEU A 78 6.52 -3.61 2.66
N VAL A 79 5.94 -2.80 3.52
CA VAL A 79 4.80 -1.92 3.21
C VAL A 79 5.14 -0.48 3.58
N ALA A 80 4.63 0.44 2.77
CA ALA A 80 4.61 1.86 3.09
C ALA A 80 3.27 2.20 3.76
N LYS A 81 3.34 3.05 4.78
CA LYS A 81 2.17 3.57 5.48
C LYS A 81 1.84 4.95 4.94
N LEU A 82 0.60 5.13 4.52
CA LEU A 82 0.07 6.35 3.94
C LEU A 82 -1.04 6.91 4.83
N GLU A 83 -0.89 8.15 5.29
CA GLU A 83 -1.94 8.87 6.02
C GLU A 83 -2.71 9.75 5.05
N VAL A 84 -3.96 9.38 4.76
CA VAL A 84 -4.80 10.03 3.76
C VAL A 84 -5.79 11.05 4.34
N GLY A 85 -5.52 11.53 5.54
CA GLY A 85 -6.41 12.44 6.27
C GLY A 85 -7.50 11.71 7.07
N GLN A 86 -8.25 12.45 7.89
CA GLN A 86 -9.34 11.94 8.76
C GLN A 86 -8.96 10.76 9.67
N GLY A 87 -7.66 10.59 9.97
CA GLY A 87 -7.17 9.47 10.77
C GLY A 87 -7.19 8.12 10.05
N ILE A 88 -7.43 8.09 8.74
CA ILE A 88 -7.41 6.86 7.95
C ILE A 88 -5.97 6.59 7.52
N VAL A 89 -5.49 5.40 7.91
CA VAL A 89 -4.18 4.89 7.51
C VAL A 89 -4.38 3.80 6.47
N ARG A 90 -3.61 3.88 5.38
CA ARG A 90 -3.56 2.87 4.33
C ARG A 90 -2.14 2.30 4.20
N PHE A 91 -2.05 1.11 3.66
CA PHE A 91 -0.80 0.37 3.51
C PHE A 91 -0.65 -0.08 2.07
N GLU A 92 0.53 0.07 1.53
CA GLU A 92 0.87 -0.30 0.17
C GLU A 92 2.13 -1.17 0.13
N ALA A 93 2.12 -2.20 -0.70
CA ALA A 93 3.27 -3.06 -0.91
C ALA A 93 4.44 -2.28 -1.53
N VAL A 94 5.60 -2.25 -0.87
CA VAL A 94 6.83 -1.66 -1.40
C VAL A 94 7.46 -2.62 -2.41
N ARG A 95 7.31 -2.32 -3.70
CA ARG A 95 7.81 -3.15 -4.80
C ARG A 95 9.14 -2.60 -5.31
N GLU A 96 10.11 -3.47 -5.54
CA GLU A 96 11.36 -3.10 -6.19
C GLU A 96 11.10 -2.70 -7.64
N GLY A 97 11.65 -1.56 -8.05
CA GLY A 97 11.48 -1.06 -9.42
C GLY A 97 10.09 -0.50 -9.73
N SER A 98 9.15 -0.50 -8.80
CA SER A 98 7.93 0.31 -8.96
C SER A 98 8.34 1.77 -8.84
N GLY A 99 8.12 2.53 -9.91
CA GLY A 99 8.40 3.96 -9.89
C GLY A 99 7.66 4.65 -8.73
N HIS A 100 8.26 5.73 -8.24
CA HIS A 100 7.61 6.62 -7.30
C HIS A 100 6.26 7.11 -7.88
N HIS A 101 5.22 7.09 -7.10
CA HIS A 101 3.90 7.62 -7.47
C HIS A 101 3.27 8.38 -6.30
N HIS A 102 2.30 9.21 -6.65
CA HIS A 102 1.51 10.02 -5.74
C HIS A 102 0.06 9.55 -5.71
N HIS A 103 -0.76 10.12 -4.86
CA HIS A 103 -2.13 9.68 -4.67
C HIS A 103 -3.15 10.82 -4.83
N LEU A 104 -4.27 10.50 -5.46
CA LEU A 104 -5.50 11.28 -5.46
C LEU A 104 -6.51 10.57 -4.58
N ILE A 105 -7.12 11.26 -3.62
CA ILE A 105 -8.18 10.70 -2.79
C ILE A 105 -9.51 11.43 -3.01
N CYS A 106 -10.58 10.66 -3.18
CA CYS A 106 -11.92 11.21 -3.15
C CYS A 106 -12.40 11.32 -1.71
N ASP A 107 -12.61 12.55 -1.22
CA ASP A 107 -13.07 12.81 0.15
C ASP A 107 -14.51 12.34 0.40
N ARG A 108 -15.28 12.02 -0.65
CA ARG A 108 -16.67 11.54 -0.54
C ARG A 108 -16.79 10.02 -0.46
N CYS A 109 -16.12 9.30 -1.35
CA CYS A 109 -16.21 7.83 -1.40
C CYS A 109 -14.94 7.10 -0.92
N GLY A 110 -13.86 7.82 -0.63
CA GLY A 110 -12.59 7.24 -0.16
C GLY A 110 -11.78 6.53 -1.25
N THR A 111 -12.21 6.58 -2.51
CA THR A 111 -11.44 5.99 -3.62
C THR A 111 -10.07 6.63 -3.72
N LEU A 112 -9.04 5.82 -3.72
CA LEU A 112 -7.64 6.22 -3.88
C LEU A 112 -7.15 5.84 -5.27
N THR A 113 -6.54 6.80 -5.98
CA THR A 113 -6.03 6.59 -7.33
C THR A 113 -4.56 6.98 -7.38
N PRO A 114 -3.64 6.10 -7.78
CA PRO A 114 -2.24 6.44 -7.95
C PRO A 114 -2.05 7.28 -9.22
N PHE A 115 -1.09 8.20 -9.19
CA PHE A 115 -0.66 8.96 -10.37
C PHE A 115 0.83 9.26 -10.34
N THR A 116 1.39 9.49 -11.52
CA THR A 116 2.75 10.00 -11.71
C THR A 116 2.69 11.18 -12.64
N ASP A 117 3.47 12.23 -12.35
CA ASP A 117 3.54 13.41 -13.18
C ASP A 117 4.98 13.94 -13.27
N PRO A 118 5.63 13.87 -14.45
CA PRO A 118 7.00 14.33 -14.62
C PRO A 118 7.20 15.84 -14.41
N GLU A 119 6.13 16.64 -14.57
CA GLU A 119 6.21 18.09 -14.33
C GLU A 119 6.17 18.40 -12.85
N LEU A 120 5.33 17.68 -12.09
CA LEU A 120 5.32 17.75 -10.63
C LEU A 120 6.69 17.37 -10.05
N GLU A 121 7.29 16.28 -10.55
CA GLU A 121 8.62 15.85 -10.13
C GLU A 121 9.70 16.90 -10.43
N ARG A 122 9.62 17.56 -11.58
CA ARG A 122 10.51 18.68 -11.93
C ARG A 122 10.33 19.87 -10.99
N ALA A 123 9.08 20.20 -10.66
CA ALA A 123 8.77 21.31 -9.76
C ALA A 123 9.32 21.04 -8.34
N ILE A 124 9.16 19.83 -7.83
CA ILE A 124 9.68 19.41 -6.53
C ILE A 124 11.22 19.53 -6.50
N ARG A 125 11.91 19.02 -7.52
CA ARG A 125 13.37 19.18 -7.63
C ARG A 125 13.81 20.62 -7.69
N HIS A 126 13.08 21.47 -8.42
CA HIS A 126 13.37 22.89 -8.52
C HIS A 126 13.22 23.61 -7.17
N VAL A 127 12.15 23.32 -6.44
CA VAL A 127 11.93 23.88 -5.09
C VAL A 127 13.04 23.42 -4.15
N SER A 128 13.36 22.13 -4.13
CA SER A 128 14.44 21.56 -3.33
C SER A 128 15.77 22.27 -3.55
N ALA A 129 16.14 22.51 -4.82
CA ALA A 129 17.38 23.21 -5.18
C ALA A 129 17.38 24.67 -4.69
N ARG A 130 16.22 25.35 -4.73
CA ARG A 130 16.11 26.76 -4.28
C ARG A 130 16.21 26.93 -2.77
N VAL A 131 15.74 25.95 -2.00
CA VAL A 131 15.80 25.98 -0.53
C VAL A 131 17.05 25.31 0.03
N ALA A 132 17.98 24.88 -0.86
CA ALA A 132 19.23 24.18 -0.51
C ALA A 132 19.00 22.97 0.41
N LEU A 133 17.89 22.25 0.18
CA LEU A 133 17.53 21.03 0.90
C LEU A 133 17.69 19.82 -0.02
N ASN A 134 18.44 18.83 0.43
CA ASN A 134 18.50 17.55 -0.27
C ASN A 134 17.27 16.70 0.12
N VAL A 135 16.24 16.73 -0.71
CA VAL A 135 15.01 15.95 -0.49
C VAL A 135 15.28 14.50 -0.87
N SER A 136 15.28 13.61 0.12
CA SER A 136 15.45 12.18 -0.04
C SER A 136 14.14 11.46 -0.36
N GLU A 137 13.02 11.96 0.18
CA GLU A 137 11.68 11.39 0.02
C GLU A 137 10.65 12.51 -0.04
N HIS A 138 9.59 12.30 -0.79
CA HIS A 138 8.43 13.17 -0.80
C HIS A 138 7.16 12.40 -1.15
N GLU A 139 6.05 12.88 -0.66
CA GLU A 139 4.74 12.33 -0.91
C GLU A 139 3.77 13.47 -1.24
N VAL A 140 2.92 13.26 -2.23
CA VAL A 140 1.85 14.18 -2.58
C VAL A 140 0.52 13.45 -2.57
N VAL A 141 -0.39 13.92 -1.72
CA VAL A 141 -1.77 13.46 -1.67
C VAL A 141 -2.68 14.63 -2.06
N LEU A 142 -3.40 14.47 -3.17
CA LEU A 142 -4.38 15.45 -3.61
C LEU A 142 -5.77 15.01 -3.17
N HIS A 143 -6.52 15.94 -2.59
CA HIS A 143 -7.88 15.73 -2.09
C HIS A 143 -8.91 16.36 -3.01
N GLY A 144 -10.04 15.66 -3.24
CA GLY A 144 -11.11 16.20 -4.07
C GLY A 144 -12.30 15.26 -4.18
N ALA A 145 -13.08 15.40 -5.23
CA ALA A 145 -14.19 14.52 -5.57
C ALA A 145 -13.91 13.83 -6.91
N CYS A 146 -14.07 12.51 -6.96
CA CYS A 146 -13.99 11.77 -8.22
C CYS A 146 -15.18 12.09 -9.15
N SER A 147 -15.10 11.68 -10.42
CA SER A 147 -16.15 11.92 -11.41
C SER A 147 -17.53 11.43 -10.97
N ASP A 148 -17.59 10.33 -10.22
CA ASP A 148 -18.85 9.74 -9.75
C ASP A 148 -19.44 10.47 -8.52
N CYS A 149 -18.61 11.24 -7.82
CA CYS A 149 -18.98 12.00 -6.62
C CYS A 149 -19.01 13.52 -6.85
N ALA A 150 -18.42 14.01 -7.93
CA ALA A 150 -18.51 15.41 -8.31
C ALA A 150 -19.97 15.80 -8.62
N PRO A 151 -20.41 17.02 -8.26
CA PRO A 151 -21.77 17.47 -8.58
C PRO A 151 -21.97 17.70 -10.09
#